data_bc29a3327cc54b16c5822bbbb3e577d9
#
_entry.id   bc29a3327cc54b16c5822bbbb3e577d9
#
_cell.length_a   1.000
_cell.length_b   1.000
_cell.length_c   1.000
_cell.angle_alpha   90.00
_cell.angle_beta   90.00
_cell.angle_gamma   90.00
#
_symmetry.space_group_name_H-M   'P 1'
#
loop_
_entity.id
_entity.type
_entity.pdbx_description
1 polymer ?
#
loop_
_entity_poly.entity_id
_entity_poly.type
_entity_poly.pdbx_seq_one_letter_code
_entity_poly.pdbx_strand_id
1 'polypeptide(L)'
;MSFYRQNAQELAAQYNSLSSDVVHGAWKHLLPGESGLAADIGAGSGRDANWLADQGWNVVAVEPEAAFREPAREHSHAKVSWVDDTLPRLTHLRAMDMRFDLILVSAVWMHLSPSDRNTAFRVLSNLLAPDGLLVISVRHEADAGVRESRGFYEVSAEELPAFAKQHALVLRQRHRSDDALGRSAVSWETLCFQLPDDGTGSLPLLRHIIVNDNKSASYKLGLLRALIRIAEGAPGLVLARDDDWVTIPFGAVGLYWIKLYSQAILEYDLPQHPNSHKGYGFAGAHFRNLSEQSRFDLRLGSRFSGDDAKTLTGAISAACGSISQNPAHYTKHPRSSNTVFEAEKTGVRGSAKPIELNRDYLARFGTFRVPAALWLSMSQYACWLEPAIVNEWVKLMQGWDEKRRGRPRDVRRYLNGLEWRQDKRDTTLARGRFSALAAAGTSVQCTWSGTRLNNRNFVVDHCFPWSRWFNNDLWNLLPAADSVNGRKGDKLPSADLLIDSRERIVTWWEMAYADQDLGRRFFTEAQGALPLLSDAVADYDTVFSAVMLQRKKLRANQQLPEWAG
;
A
#
# COMPACT_ATOMS: atom_id res chain seq x y z
N MET A 1 34.92 18.81 -22.80
CA MET A 1 35.69 17.61 -22.35
C MET A 1 37.18 17.83 -22.29
N SER A 2 37.81 18.59 -23.20
CA SER A 2 39.26 18.80 -23.14
C SER A 2 39.75 19.56 -21.89
N PHE A 3 39.01 20.57 -21.39
CA PHE A 3 39.36 21.34 -20.20
C PHE A 3 39.46 20.46 -18.96
N TYR A 4 38.47 19.63 -18.69
CA TYR A 4 38.44 18.77 -17.51
C TYR A 4 39.51 17.70 -17.51
N ARG A 5 39.81 17.11 -18.66
CA ARG A 5 40.92 16.16 -18.81
C ARG A 5 42.27 16.77 -18.51
N GLN A 6 42.51 18.00 -19.00
CA GLN A 6 43.79 18.68 -18.82
C GLN A 6 44.04 19.17 -17.39
N ASN A 7 42.96 19.48 -16.65
CA ASN A 7 43.03 20.06 -15.31
C ASN A 7 42.52 19.10 -14.23
N ALA A 8 42.37 17.81 -14.50
CA ALA A 8 41.70 16.86 -13.62
C ALA A 8 42.31 16.79 -12.21
N GLN A 9 43.63 16.76 -12.10
CA GLN A 9 44.32 16.64 -10.82
C GLN A 9 44.15 17.92 -9.96
N GLU A 10 44.26 19.09 -10.54
CA GLU A 10 44.10 20.38 -9.85
C GLU A 10 42.65 20.56 -9.39
N LEU A 11 41.69 20.27 -10.28
CA LEU A 11 40.27 20.34 -9.98
C LEU A 11 39.85 19.32 -8.93
N ALA A 12 40.37 18.10 -8.95
CA ALA A 12 40.11 17.10 -7.92
C ALA A 12 40.61 17.57 -6.54
N ALA A 13 41.82 18.14 -6.48
CA ALA A 13 42.34 18.71 -5.23
C ALA A 13 41.42 19.86 -4.70
N GLN A 14 40.98 20.73 -5.62
CA GLN A 14 40.06 21.83 -5.28
C GLN A 14 38.71 21.30 -4.79
N TYR A 15 38.12 20.29 -5.44
CA TYR A 15 36.83 19.73 -5.04
C TYR A 15 36.94 19.05 -3.67
N ASN A 16 38.01 18.29 -3.44
CA ASN A 16 38.24 17.59 -2.18
C ASN A 16 38.59 18.53 -1.00
N SER A 17 38.95 19.78 -1.27
CA SER A 17 39.16 20.79 -0.21
C SER A 17 37.85 21.26 0.45
N LEU A 18 36.69 21.00 -0.19
CA LEU A 18 35.37 21.37 0.33
C LEU A 18 34.73 20.18 1.05
N SER A 19 34.24 20.41 2.25
CA SER A 19 33.43 19.41 2.97
C SER A 19 32.06 19.23 2.28
N SER A 20 31.66 17.99 1.97
CA SER A 20 30.33 17.68 1.44
C SER A 20 29.22 18.07 2.41
N ASP A 21 29.45 18.03 3.73
CA ASP A 21 28.51 18.51 4.75
C ASP A 21 28.19 20.00 4.62
N VAL A 22 29.16 20.80 4.20
CA VAL A 22 28.96 22.24 3.92
C VAL A 22 28.24 22.42 2.59
N VAL A 23 28.69 21.74 1.56
CA VAL A 23 28.13 21.85 0.19
C VAL A 23 26.66 21.42 0.16
N HIS A 24 26.32 20.36 0.90
CA HIS A 24 24.98 19.75 0.92
C HIS A 24 24.16 20.13 2.14
N GLY A 25 24.68 21.00 3.01
CA GLY A 25 24.05 21.38 4.28
C GLY A 25 22.61 21.88 4.15
N ALA A 26 22.30 22.56 3.05
CA ALA A 26 20.97 23.10 2.80
C ALA A 26 19.87 22.03 2.65
N TRP A 27 20.20 20.86 2.08
CA TRP A 27 19.19 19.86 1.72
C TRP A 27 19.40 18.49 2.37
N LYS A 28 20.53 18.22 3.01
CA LYS A 28 20.82 16.92 3.62
C LYS A 28 19.77 16.44 4.63
N HIS A 29 18.99 17.34 5.21
CA HIS A 29 17.86 17.00 6.10
C HIS A 29 16.68 16.34 5.37
N LEU A 30 16.64 16.39 4.03
CA LEU A 30 15.65 15.69 3.22
C LEU A 30 16.04 14.24 2.93
N LEU A 31 17.26 13.81 3.29
CA LEU A 31 17.67 12.42 3.11
C LEU A 31 16.75 11.50 3.91
N PRO A 32 16.35 10.36 3.31
CA PRO A 32 15.60 9.33 4.02
C PRO A 32 16.30 8.90 5.32
N GLY A 33 15.53 8.55 6.35
CA GLY A 33 16.08 8.09 7.63
C GLY A 33 16.86 6.77 7.54
N GLU A 34 16.64 5.99 6.49
CA GLU A 34 17.39 4.78 6.17
C GLU A 34 18.15 4.97 4.86
N SER A 35 19.45 4.65 4.87
CA SER A 35 20.29 4.72 3.68
C SER A 35 19.99 3.58 2.70
N GLY A 36 19.72 3.94 1.44
CA GLY A 36 19.38 3.03 0.35
C GLY A 36 20.44 2.98 -0.75
N LEU A 37 19.97 3.05 -1.99
CA LEU A 37 20.80 3.09 -3.21
C LEU A 37 20.87 4.54 -3.75
N ALA A 38 22.07 5.07 -3.91
CA ALA A 38 22.28 6.40 -4.46
C ALA A 38 23.04 6.35 -5.79
N ALA A 39 22.75 7.31 -6.68
CA ALA A 39 23.57 7.59 -7.84
C ALA A 39 24.18 9.00 -7.74
N ASP A 40 25.49 9.11 -7.90
CA ASP A 40 26.21 10.38 -8.01
C ASP A 40 26.59 10.59 -9.47
N ILE A 41 25.92 11.50 -10.17
CA ILE A 41 26.04 11.71 -11.60
C ILE A 41 27.02 12.84 -11.88
N GLY A 42 28.11 12.55 -12.57
CA GLY A 42 29.25 13.42 -12.73
C GLY A 42 30.07 13.49 -11.44
N ALA A 43 30.39 12.34 -10.89
CA ALA A 43 30.98 12.19 -9.56
C ALA A 43 32.38 12.83 -9.41
N GLY A 44 33.05 13.16 -10.51
CA GLY A 44 34.35 13.81 -10.52
C GLY A 44 35.38 13.08 -9.66
N SER A 45 35.88 13.74 -8.63
CA SER A 45 36.85 13.17 -7.67
C SER A 45 36.27 12.14 -6.69
N GLY A 46 34.97 11.87 -6.73
CA GLY A 46 34.29 10.92 -5.82
C GLY A 46 34.03 11.47 -4.41
N ARG A 47 34.23 12.76 -4.17
CA ARG A 47 33.98 13.39 -2.87
C ARG A 47 32.58 13.11 -2.34
N ASP A 48 31.56 13.38 -3.15
CA ASP A 48 30.16 13.25 -2.73
C ASP A 48 29.73 11.77 -2.68
N ALA A 49 30.25 10.95 -3.58
CA ALA A 49 30.04 9.51 -3.54
C ALA A 49 30.59 8.88 -2.24
N ASN A 50 31.80 9.25 -1.83
CA ASN A 50 32.38 8.77 -0.56
C ASN A 50 31.61 9.30 0.65
N TRP A 51 31.23 10.58 0.67
CA TRP A 51 30.43 11.17 1.73
C TRP A 51 29.09 10.45 1.93
N LEU A 52 28.39 10.08 0.87
CA LEU A 52 27.18 9.27 0.93
C LEU A 52 27.47 7.86 1.46
N ALA A 53 28.57 7.22 1.00
CA ALA A 53 28.96 5.89 1.43
C ALA A 53 29.32 5.83 2.93
N ASP A 54 29.96 6.88 3.47
CA ASP A 54 30.26 7.02 4.88
C ASP A 54 28.98 7.11 5.75
N GLN A 55 27.89 7.63 5.18
CA GLN A 55 26.56 7.66 5.81
C GLN A 55 25.76 6.37 5.61
N GLY A 56 26.36 5.35 5.01
CA GLY A 56 25.77 4.03 4.88
C GLY A 56 25.18 3.72 3.51
N TRP A 57 25.10 4.68 2.58
CA TRP A 57 24.53 4.49 1.25
C TRP A 57 25.36 3.51 0.39
N ASN A 58 24.68 2.73 -0.45
CA ASN A 58 25.32 2.05 -1.56
C ASN A 58 25.32 3.00 -2.76
N VAL A 59 26.49 3.35 -3.29
CA VAL A 59 26.60 4.43 -4.27
C VAL A 59 27.07 3.91 -5.61
N VAL A 60 26.41 4.34 -6.68
CA VAL A 60 26.89 4.21 -8.06
C VAL A 60 27.39 5.58 -8.50
N ALA A 61 28.71 5.72 -8.60
CA ALA A 61 29.38 6.94 -9.06
C ALA A 61 29.54 6.88 -10.59
N VAL A 62 28.98 7.86 -11.27
CA VAL A 62 29.00 7.96 -12.75
C VAL A 62 29.91 9.10 -13.16
N GLU A 63 30.98 8.80 -13.88
CA GLU A 63 31.96 9.80 -14.35
C GLU A 63 32.50 9.42 -15.71
N PRO A 64 32.27 10.21 -16.76
CA PRO A 64 32.80 9.90 -18.11
C PRO A 64 34.28 10.15 -18.27
N GLU A 65 34.88 11.09 -17.51
CA GLU A 65 36.29 11.41 -17.71
C GLU A 65 37.20 10.48 -16.90
N ALA A 66 37.95 9.63 -17.61
CA ALA A 66 38.83 8.64 -16.96
C ALA A 66 39.91 9.30 -16.08
N ALA A 67 40.35 10.52 -16.40
CA ALA A 67 41.32 11.25 -15.58
C ALA A 67 40.82 11.61 -14.18
N PHE A 68 39.52 11.68 -13.96
CA PHE A 68 38.90 11.77 -12.63
C PHE A 68 38.58 10.39 -12.09
N ARG A 69 37.92 9.56 -12.88
CA ARG A 69 37.33 8.28 -12.43
C ARG A 69 38.39 7.30 -11.92
N GLU A 70 39.50 7.11 -12.64
CA GLU A 70 40.51 6.10 -12.26
C GLU A 70 41.23 6.42 -10.94
N PRO A 71 41.73 7.66 -10.68
CA PRO A 71 42.31 8.00 -9.41
C PRO A 71 41.28 7.97 -8.26
N ALA A 72 40.04 8.42 -8.50
CA ALA A 72 39.00 8.40 -7.51
C ALA A 72 38.61 6.97 -7.08
N ARG A 73 38.58 6.03 -8.03
CA ARG A 73 38.27 4.62 -7.79
C ARG A 73 39.27 3.95 -6.85
N GLU A 74 40.55 4.28 -6.92
CA GLU A 74 41.57 3.71 -6.05
C GLU A 74 41.40 4.09 -4.57
N HIS A 75 40.78 5.23 -4.31
CA HIS A 75 40.62 5.79 -2.97
C HIS A 75 39.16 5.77 -2.49
N SER A 76 38.27 5.05 -3.20
CA SER A 76 36.85 5.04 -2.88
C SER A 76 36.50 4.11 -1.74
N HIS A 77 35.46 4.50 -0.99
CA HIS A 77 34.83 3.63 0.00
C HIS A 77 34.30 2.34 -0.67
N ALA A 78 34.36 1.20 0.05
CA ALA A 78 33.96 -0.12 -0.47
C ALA A 78 32.50 -0.20 -0.99
N LYS A 79 31.63 0.72 -0.58
CA LYS A 79 30.23 0.82 -1.05
C LYS A 79 30.05 1.64 -2.33
N VAL A 80 31.13 2.21 -2.90
CA VAL A 80 31.08 2.99 -4.14
C VAL A 80 31.45 2.11 -5.32
N SER A 81 30.57 2.04 -6.32
CA SER A 81 30.80 1.37 -7.62
C SER A 81 30.88 2.40 -8.73
N TRP A 82 31.93 2.35 -9.55
CA TRP A 82 32.16 3.33 -10.63
C TRP A 82 31.67 2.85 -11.98
N VAL A 83 31.02 3.76 -12.71
CA VAL A 83 30.47 3.53 -14.04
C VAL A 83 30.95 4.62 -14.99
N ASP A 84 31.49 4.19 -16.18
CA ASP A 84 31.79 5.08 -17.31
C ASP A 84 30.48 5.35 -18.06
N ASP A 85 29.87 6.49 -17.81
CA ASP A 85 28.61 6.88 -18.47
C ASP A 85 28.43 8.39 -18.41
N THR A 86 27.49 8.92 -19.19
CA THR A 86 27.26 10.36 -19.28
C THR A 86 25.79 10.70 -19.56
N LEU A 87 25.34 11.87 -19.04
CA LEU A 87 24.10 12.52 -19.49
C LEU A 87 24.24 12.96 -20.97
N PRO A 88 23.14 13.00 -21.73
CA PRO A 88 21.75 12.89 -21.29
C PRO A 88 21.21 11.45 -21.19
N ARG A 89 21.94 10.43 -21.66
CA ARG A 89 21.37 9.10 -21.89
C ARG A 89 21.60 8.09 -20.77
N LEU A 90 22.69 8.15 -20.05
CA LEU A 90 23.07 7.21 -19.00
C LEU A 90 22.81 5.74 -19.41
N THR A 91 23.39 5.35 -20.55
CA THR A 91 23.07 4.08 -21.22
C THR A 91 23.48 2.87 -20.38
N HIS A 92 24.66 2.90 -19.77
CA HIS A 92 25.16 1.81 -18.92
C HIS A 92 24.40 1.75 -17.60
N LEU A 93 24.16 2.92 -16.98
CA LEU A 93 23.42 2.98 -15.73
C LEU A 93 21.99 2.44 -15.88
N ARG A 94 21.34 2.80 -16.98
CA ARG A 94 19.98 2.28 -17.30
C ARG A 94 19.95 0.79 -17.56
N ALA A 95 21.02 0.24 -18.17
CA ALA A 95 21.13 -1.19 -18.44
C ALA A 95 21.29 -2.05 -17.17
N MET A 96 21.57 -1.44 -16.02
CA MET A 96 21.63 -2.14 -14.74
C MET A 96 20.25 -2.47 -14.16
N ASP A 97 19.17 -1.95 -14.75
CA ASP A 97 17.78 -2.17 -14.33
C ASP A 97 17.55 -1.91 -12.82
N MET A 98 18.18 -0.84 -12.33
CA MET A 98 18.08 -0.39 -10.93
C MET A 98 17.33 0.93 -10.83
N ARG A 99 16.73 1.18 -9.65
CA ARG A 99 16.16 2.46 -9.28
C ARG A 99 16.83 2.97 -8.02
N PHE A 100 16.93 4.30 -7.90
CA PHE A 100 17.70 4.97 -6.88
C PHE A 100 16.80 5.74 -5.93
N ASP A 101 17.05 5.58 -4.64
CA ASP A 101 16.38 6.34 -3.58
C ASP A 101 16.90 7.79 -3.51
N LEU A 102 18.13 8.00 -4.01
CA LEU A 102 18.74 9.31 -4.17
C LEU A 102 19.52 9.40 -5.50
N ILE A 103 19.28 10.45 -6.26
CA ILE A 103 20.12 10.83 -7.41
C ILE A 103 20.67 12.23 -7.15
N LEU A 104 22.00 12.33 -7.08
CA LEU A 104 22.72 13.59 -6.94
C LEU A 104 23.31 13.98 -8.29
N VAL A 105 23.07 15.23 -8.72
CA VAL A 105 23.61 15.84 -9.94
C VAL A 105 24.26 17.15 -9.52
N SER A 106 25.48 17.05 -8.99
CA SER A 106 26.17 18.19 -8.40
C SER A 106 27.09 18.85 -9.41
N ALA A 107 26.82 20.11 -9.75
CA ALA A 107 27.64 20.91 -10.68
C ALA A 107 27.80 20.33 -12.10
N VAL A 108 26.78 19.65 -12.62
CA VAL A 108 26.81 18.97 -13.94
C VAL A 108 25.81 19.60 -14.92
N TRP A 109 24.67 20.04 -14.46
CA TRP A 109 23.53 20.44 -15.30
C TRP A 109 23.86 21.51 -16.34
N MET A 110 24.70 22.50 -15.99
CA MET A 110 25.12 23.59 -16.88
C MET A 110 26.00 23.14 -18.07
N HIS A 111 26.51 21.92 -18.04
CA HIS A 111 27.26 21.35 -19.18
C HIS A 111 26.33 20.78 -20.26
N LEU A 112 25.06 20.57 -19.96
CA LEU A 112 24.12 20.05 -20.93
C LEU A 112 23.64 21.14 -21.88
N SER A 113 23.70 20.83 -23.18
CA SER A 113 23.08 21.69 -24.19
C SER A 113 21.58 21.84 -23.91
N PRO A 114 20.95 22.98 -24.20
CA PRO A 114 19.51 23.15 -23.99
C PRO A 114 18.65 22.06 -24.64
N SER A 115 19.08 21.53 -25.80
CA SER A 115 18.40 20.43 -26.51
C SER A 115 18.44 19.09 -25.77
N ASP A 116 19.48 18.85 -24.95
CA ASP A 116 19.68 17.59 -24.24
C ASP A 116 18.99 17.54 -22.87
N ARG A 117 18.66 18.70 -22.27
CA ARG A 117 18.17 18.82 -20.88
C ARG A 117 16.87 18.10 -20.64
N ASN A 118 15.91 18.18 -21.56
CA ASN A 118 14.64 17.45 -21.42
C ASN A 118 14.87 15.93 -21.40
N THR A 119 15.76 15.44 -22.27
CA THR A 119 16.12 14.02 -22.30
C THR A 119 16.82 13.60 -21.01
N ALA A 120 17.77 14.41 -20.53
CA ALA A 120 18.47 14.16 -19.27
C ALA A 120 17.51 14.09 -18.09
N PHE A 121 16.62 15.08 -17.95
CA PHE A 121 15.66 15.12 -16.86
C PHE A 121 14.72 13.93 -16.87
N ARG A 122 14.18 13.56 -18.02
CA ARG A 122 13.36 12.35 -18.20
C ARG A 122 14.10 11.08 -17.80
N VAL A 123 15.37 10.94 -18.18
CA VAL A 123 16.19 9.77 -17.83
C VAL A 123 16.41 9.70 -16.32
N LEU A 124 16.76 10.82 -15.68
CA LEU A 124 16.92 10.89 -14.22
C LEU A 124 15.61 10.56 -13.49
N SER A 125 14.49 11.13 -13.93
CA SER A 125 13.17 10.85 -13.35
C SER A 125 12.81 9.36 -13.43
N ASN A 126 13.11 8.69 -14.55
CA ASN A 126 12.85 7.27 -14.74
C ASN A 126 13.76 6.35 -13.91
N LEU A 127 14.91 6.84 -13.49
CA LEU A 127 15.83 6.12 -12.61
C LEU A 127 15.51 6.27 -11.13
N LEU A 128 14.62 7.19 -10.74
CA LEU A 128 14.18 7.32 -9.35
C LEU A 128 13.32 6.14 -8.92
N ALA A 129 13.56 5.68 -7.70
CA ALA A 129 12.62 4.83 -6.98
C ALA A 129 11.38 5.66 -6.57
N PRO A 130 10.22 5.03 -6.35
CA PRO A 130 9.12 5.70 -5.67
C PRO A 130 9.59 6.30 -4.35
N ASP A 131 9.15 7.50 -4.05
CA ASP A 131 9.61 8.36 -2.94
C ASP A 131 11.08 8.82 -3.03
N GLY A 132 11.76 8.51 -4.12
CA GLY A 132 13.15 8.87 -4.37
C GLY A 132 13.37 10.37 -4.55
N LEU A 133 14.55 10.85 -4.13
CA LEU A 133 14.97 12.24 -4.16
C LEU A 133 15.95 12.50 -5.31
N LEU A 134 15.66 13.49 -6.15
CA LEU A 134 16.57 14.03 -7.18
C LEU A 134 17.07 15.40 -6.72
N VAL A 135 18.38 15.52 -6.54
CA VAL A 135 19.04 16.79 -6.16
C VAL A 135 19.90 17.27 -7.32
N ILE A 136 19.60 18.46 -7.82
CA ILE A 136 20.36 19.10 -8.88
C ILE A 136 20.93 20.41 -8.37
N SER A 137 22.25 20.56 -8.35
CA SER A 137 22.90 21.83 -8.10
C SER A 137 23.47 22.43 -9.38
N VAL A 138 23.14 23.69 -9.62
CA VAL A 138 23.51 24.46 -10.80
C VAL A 138 24.45 25.58 -10.41
N ARG A 139 25.60 25.66 -11.06
CA ARG A 139 26.50 26.80 -10.97
C ARG A 139 26.05 27.87 -11.95
N HIS A 140 25.85 29.08 -11.43
CA HIS A 140 25.69 30.30 -12.22
C HIS A 140 27.03 31.04 -12.26
N GLU A 141 27.54 31.31 -13.44
CA GLU A 141 28.82 31.98 -13.68
C GLU A 141 28.57 33.27 -14.42
N ALA A 142 28.95 34.40 -13.83
CA ALA A 142 28.80 35.71 -14.46
C ALA A 142 29.86 35.99 -15.51
N ASP A 143 31.06 35.46 -15.36
CA ASP A 143 32.18 35.61 -16.33
C ASP A 143 31.95 34.82 -17.62
N ALA A 144 31.78 35.54 -18.73
CA ALA A 144 31.54 34.92 -20.04
C ALA A 144 32.72 34.12 -20.53
N GLY A 145 33.97 34.53 -20.29
CA GLY A 145 35.15 33.81 -20.68
C GLY A 145 35.32 32.47 -19.96
N VAL A 146 34.99 32.45 -18.67
CA VAL A 146 34.97 31.25 -17.86
C VAL A 146 33.86 30.30 -18.35
N ARG A 147 32.68 30.84 -18.66
CA ARG A 147 31.59 30.00 -19.23
C ARG A 147 31.98 29.31 -20.50
N GLU A 148 32.59 30.08 -21.45
CA GLU A 148 33.02 29.55 -22.74
C GLU A 148 34.13 28.51 -22.57
N SER A 149 35.15 28.79 -21.78
CA SER A 149 36.31 27.89 -21.57
C SER A 149 35.91 26.56 -20.92
N ARG A 150 34.89 26.58 -20.05
CA ARG A 150 34.35 25.40 -19.34
C ARG A 150 33.19 24.72 -20.07
N GLY A 151 32.68 25.30 -21.15
CA GLY A 151 31.52 24.78 -21.88
C GLY A 151 30.24 24.84 -21.10
N PHE A 152 30.00 25.94 -20.36
CA PHE A 152 28.74 26.15 -19.61
C PHE A 152 27.70 26.80 -20.50
N TYR A 153 26.50 26.27 -20.43
CA TYR A 153 25.29 26.89 -20.96
C TYR A 153 24.54 27.60 -19.85
N GLU A 154 23.88 28.68 -20.19
CA GLU A 154 22.98 29.37 -19.24
C GLU A 154 21.79 28.48 -18.88
N VAL A 155 21.40 28.47 -17.60
CA VAL A 155 20.28 27.71 -17.07
C VAL A 155 19.24 28.67 -16.56
N SER A 156 18.01 28.59 -17.09
CA SER A 156 16.88 29.38 -16.62
C SER A 156 16.40 28.89 -15.26
N ALA A 157 16.08 29.82 -14.38
CA ALA A 157 15.58 29.54 -13.04
C ALA A 157 14.30 28.67 -13.01
N GLU A 158 13.46 28.75 -14.03
CA GLU A 158 12.17 28.05 -14.10
C GLU A 158 12.21 26.77 -14.97
N GLU A 159 13.37 26.47 -15.58
CA GLU A 159 13.48 25.33 -16.47
C GLU A 159 13.32 23.99 -15.73
N LEU A 160 14.05 23.79 -14.64
CA LEU A 160 14.00 22.56 -13.85
C LEU A 160 12.62 22.35 -13.18
N PRO A 161 11.97 23.35 -12.57
CA PRO A 161 10.59 23.22 -12.11
C PRO A 161 9.59 22.87 -13.22
N ALA A 162 9.76 23.39 -14.44
CA ALA A 162 8.90 23.05 -15.56
C ALA A 162 9.06 21.58 -15.99
N PHE A 163 10.30 21.07 -16.04
CA PHE A 163 10.55 19.65 -16.28
C PHE A 163 9.99 18.75 -15.17
N ALA A 164 10.16 19.15 -13.91
CA ALA A 164 9.63 18.40 -12.78
C ALA A 164 8.11 18.21 -12.89
N LYS A 165 7.38 19.27 -13.24
CA LYS A 165 5.93 19.19 -13.46
C LYS A 165 5.56 18.25 -14.60
N GLN A 166 6.34 18.20 -15.69
CA GLN A 166 6.10 17.29 -16.82
C GLN A 166 6.33 15.83 -16.47
N HIS A 167 7.21 15.55 -15.51
CA HIS A 167 7.60 14.20 -15.10
C HIS A 167 7.06 13.79 -13.72
N ALA A 168 5.99 14.47 -13.26
CA ALA A 168 5.31 14.18 -11.99
C ALA A 168 6.20 14.24 -10.74
N LEU A 169 7.32 14.99 -10.78
CA LEU A 169 8.13 15.24 -9.61
C LEU A 169 7.63 16.49 -8.87
N VAL A 170 7.69 16.44 -7.55
CA VAL A 170 7.32 17.56 -6.67
C VAL A 170 8.59 18.29 -6.24
N LEU A 171 8.63 19.62 -6.42
CA LEU A 171 9.70 20.45 -5.89
C LEU A 171 9.55 20.56 -4.36
N ARG A 172 10.49 19.98 -3.63
CA ARG A 172 10.51 19.98 -2.16
C ARG A 172 11.25 21.17 -1.60
N GLN A 173 12.35 21.57 -2.27
CA GLN A 173 13.18 22.67 -1.82
C GLN A 173 13.91 23.32 -3.00
N ARG A 174 14.10 24.63 -2.88
CA ARG A 174 14.95 25.45 -3.74
C ARG A 174 15.80 26.35 -2.85
N HIS A 175 17.10 26.29 -3.01
CA HIS A 175 18.05 27.05 -2.20
C HIS A 175 19.08 27.74 -3.09
N ARG A 176 19.36 29.01 -2.78
CA ARG A 176 20.44 29.78 -3.42
C ARG A 176 21.52 30.06 -2.41
N SER A 177 22.77 29.93 -2.82
CA SER A 177 23.92 30.20 -1.98
C SER A 177 25.04 30.88 -2.77
N ASP A 178 25.88 31.58 -2.05
CA ASP A 178 27.14 32.08 -2.56
C ASP A 178 28.14 30.94 -2.75
N ASP A 179 29.22 31.24 -3.44
CA ASP A 179 30.25 30.24 -3.72
C ASP A 179 31.08 29.91 -2.47
N ALA A 180 31.19 28.67 -2.09
CA ALA A 180 31.95 28.19 -0.94
C ALA A 180 33.47 28.47 -1.02
N LEU A 181 33.98 28.76 -2.22
CA LEU A 181 35.37 29.18 -2.47
C LEU A 181 35.54 30.71 -2.50
N GLY A 182 34.47 31.46 -2.21
CA GLY A 182 34.51 32.90 -2.13
C GLY A 182 34.63 33.67 -3.46
N ARG A 183 34.30 33.03 -4.59
CA ARG A 183 34.35 33.68 -5.92
C ARG A 183 33.10 34.54 -6.13
N SER A 184 33.26 35.83 -6.20
CA SER A 184 32.15 36.80 -6.29
C SER A 184 31.34 36.73 -7.59
N ALA A 185 31.92 36.18 -8.68
CA ALA A 185 31.24 35.98 -9.95
C ALA A 185 30.43 34.68 -10.02
N VAL A 186 30.43 33.85 -8.95
CA VAL A 186 29.81 32.54 -8.92
C VAL A 186 28.70 32.49 -7.87
N SER A 187 27.54 32.03 -8.24
CA SER A 187 26.47 31.66 -7.31
C SER A 187 25.93 30.25 -7.63
N TRP A 188 25.28 29.69 -6.66
CA TRP A 188 24.74 28.32 -6.77
C TRP A 188 23.25 28.30 -6.53
N GLU A 189 22.56 27.42 -7.24
CA GLU A 189 21.17 27.11 -7.01
C GLU A 189 20.98 25.59 -6.90
N THR A 190 20.45 25.13 -5.78
CA THR A 190 20.16 23.73 -5.53
C THR A 190 18.66 23.51 -5.50
N LEU A 191 18.17 22.58 -6.31
CA LEU A 191 16.77 22.19 -6.36
C LEU A 191 16.64 20.70 -5.99
N CYS A 192 15.72 20.42 -5.09
CA CYS A 192 15.42 19.06 -4.63
C CYS A 192 14.02 18.69 -5.09
N PHE A 193 13.92 17.62 -5.85
CA PHE A 193 12.66 17.09 -6.36
C PHE A 193 12.44 15.68 -5.80
N GLN A 194 11.20 15.35 -5.53
CA GLN A 194 10.80 14.03 -5.06
C GLN A 194 9.80 13.41 -6.02
N LEU A 195 10.00 12.13 -6.35
CA LEU A 195 9.00 11.33 -7.03
C LEU A 195 8.01 10.82 -5.98
N PRO A 196 6.71 11.17 -6.03
CA PRO A 196 5.73 10.69 -5.08
C PRO A 196 5.66 9.16 -5.08
N ASP A 197 5.51 8.57 -3.88
CA ASP A 197 5.27 7.14 -3.76
C ASP A 197 3.84 6.82 -4.24
N ASP A 198 3.73 5.93 -5.22
CA ASP A 198 2.47 5.38 -5.75
C ASP A 198 2.10 4.03 -5.11
N GLY A 199 2.80 3.63 -4.07
CA GLY A 199 2.64 2.37 -3.37
C GLY A 199 3.52 1.23 -3.91
N THR A 200 4.14 1.38 -5.08
CA THR A 200 5.05 0.35 -5.61
C THR A 200 6.34 0.24 -4.82
N GLY A 201 6.77 1.30 -4.15
CA GLY A 201 7.94 1.34 -3.28
C GLY A 201 7.89 0.37 -2.11
N SER A 202 6.69 0.00 -1.65
CA SER A 202 6.49 -0.96 -0.57
C SER A 202 6.55 -2.44 -1.01
N LEU A 203 6.55 -2.74 -2.31
CA LEU A 203 6.65 -4.13 -2.80
C LEU A 203 7.95 -4.84 -2.40
N PRO A 204 9.15 -4.21 -2.40
CA PRO A 204 10.36 -4.84 -1.88
C PRO A 204 10.26 -5.23 -0.41
N LEU A 205 9.65 -4.40 0.44
CA LEU A 205 9.40 -4.70 1.85
C LEU A 205 8.42 -5.87 2.00
N LEU A 206 7.32 -5.88 1.24
CA LEU A 206 6.37 -7.01 1.22
C LEU A 206 7.06 -8.31 0.78
N ARG A 207 7.87 -8.27 -0.28
CA ARG A 207 8.67 -9.42 -0.71
C ARG A 207 9.61 -9.90 0.40
N HIS A 208 10.29 -8.96 1.09
CA HIS A 208 11.17 -9.31 2.20
C HIS A 208 10.39 -10.06 3.29
N ILE A 209 9.26 -9.53 3.76
CA ILE A 209 8.47 -10.14 4.83
C ILE A 209 7.90 -11.51 4.38
N ILE A 210 7.39 -11.60 3.14
CA ILE A 210 6.76 -12.82 2.63
C ILE A 210 7.79 -13.93 2.37
N VAL A 211 8.93 -13.60 1.77
CA VAL A 211 9.88 -14.61 1.25
C VAL A 211 11.14 -14.71 2.11
N ASN A 212 11.80 -13.57 2.40
CA ASN A 212 13.17 -13.57 2.91
C ASN A 212 13.25 -13.53 4.44
N ASP A 213 12.28 -12.91 5.13
CA ASP A 213 12.30 -12.75 6.57
C ASP A 213 12.20 -14.10 7.30
N ASN A 214 12.89 -14.23 8.42
CA ASN A 214 12.89 -15.45 9.22
C ASN A 214 11.52 -15.70 9.86
N LYS A 215 10.99 -16.90 9.69
CA LYS A 215 9.67 -17.31 10.15
C LYS A 215 9.75 -18.55 11.02
N SER A 216 9.78 -18.38 12.34
CA SER A 216 9.64 -19.47 13.29
C SER A 216 8.20 -19.98 13.42
N ALA A 217 7.23 -19.22 12.95
CA ALA A 217 5.79 -19.53 12.92
C ALA A 217 5.14 -18.88 11.69
N SER A 218 3.91 -19.27 11.36
CA SER A 218 3.12 -18.69 10.27
C SER A 218 2.63 -17.26 10.55
N TYR A 219 2.88 -16.73 11.74
CA TYR A 219 2.22 -15.53 12.28
C TYR A 219 2.45 -14.25 11.44
N LYS A 220 3.65 -14.06 10.89
CA LYS A 220 3.90 -12.91 10.00
C LYS A 220 3.05 -12.98 8.71
N LEU A 221 2.92 -14.19 8.14
CA LEU A 221 2.09 -14.42 6.95
C LEU A 221 0.60 -14.25 7.27
N GLY A 222 0.16 -14.76 8.42
CA GLY A 222 -1.20 -14.58 8.91
C GLY A 222 -1.56 -13.10 9.14
N LEU A 223 -0.65 -12.31 9.71
CA LEU A 223 -0.85 -10.87 9.90
C LEU A 223 -0.98 -10.15 8.56
N LEU A 224 -0.02 -10.36 7.64
CA LEU A 224 -0.09 -9.74 6.30
C LEU A 224 -1.40 -10.08 5.59
N ARG A 225 -1.81 -11.36 5.63
CA ARG A 225 -3.04 -11.80 4.99
C ARG A 225 -4.28 -11.17 5.62
N ALA A 226 -4.34 -11.04 6.94
CA ALA A 226 -5.43 -10.36 7.63
C ALA A 226 -5.51 -8.87 7.21
N LEU A 227 -4.36 -8.18 7.16
CA LEU A 227 -4.29 -6.78 6.73
C LEU A 227 -4.71 -6.59 5.27
N ILE A 228 -4.25 -7.44 4.35
CA ILE A 228 -4.65 -7.41 2.94
C ILE A 228 -6.17 -7.58 2.80
N ARG A 229 -6.77 -8.53 3.52
CA ARG A 229 -8.22 -8.75 3.49
C ARG A 229 -9.01 -7.56 4.02
N ILE A 230 -8.50 -6.86 5.03
CA ILE A 230 -9.13 -5.63 5.53
C ILE A 230 -8.97 -4.50 4.51
N ALA A 231 -7.77 -4.30 3.97
CA ALA A 231 -7.48 -3.21 3.02
C ALA A 231 -8.31 -3.31 1.71
N GLU A 232 -8.53 -4.54 1.23
CA GLU A 232 -9.31 -4.82 0.02
C GLU A 232 -10.82 -4.83 0.31
N GLY A 233 -11.25 -5.60 1.33
CA GLY A 233 -12.65 -5.96 1.55
C GLY A 233 -13.41 -5.08 2.54
N ALA A 234 -12.72 -4.36 3.42
CA ALA A 234 -13.34 -3.56 4.48
C ALA A 234 -12.65 -2.19 4.69
N PRO A 235 -12.51 -1.38 3.61
CA PRO A 235 -11.81 -0.09 3.69
C PRO A 235 -12.48 0.92 4.64
N GLY A 236 -13.75 0.75 4.97
CA GLY A 236 -14.48 1.57 5.92
C GLY A 236 -14.04 1.38 7.38
N LEU A 237 -13.26 0.36 7.68
CA LEU A 237 -12.68 0.15 9.02
C LEU A 237 -11.51 1.08 9.33
N VAL A 238 -11.03 1.88 8.38
CA VAL A 238 -9.99 2.88 8.64
C VAL A 238 -10.52 3.94 9.60
N LEU A 239 -9.85 4.09 10.76
CA LEU A 239 -10.18 5.08 11.80
C LEU A 239 -9.57 6.45 11.49
N ALA A 240 -8.32 6.44 11.04
CA ALA A 240 -7.57 7.64 10.68
C ALA A 240 -6.52 7.32 9.61
N ARG A 241 -6.16 8.34 8.84
CA ARG A 241 -5.09 8.27 7.86
C ARG A 241 -4.36 9.61 7.82
N ASP A 242 -3.04 9.55 7.87
CA ASP A 242 -2.13 10.65 7.57
C ASP A 242 -1.17 10.25 6.43
N ASP A 243 -0.13 11.05 6.19
CA ASP A 243 0.84 10.80 5.12
C ASP A 243 1.68 9.54 5.38
N ASP A 244 1.94 9.20 6.63
CA ASP A 244 2.82 8.11 7.03
C ASP A 244 2.05 6.84 7.41
N TRP A 245 0.85 6.97 7.98
CA TRP A 245 0.16 5.87 8.64
C TRP A 245 -1.32 5.75 8.29
N VAL A 246 -1.78 4.51 8.26
CA VAL A 246 -3.20 4.14 8.29
C VAL A 246 -3.49 3.44 9.62
N THR A 247 -4.45 3.97 10.37
CA THR A 247 -4.88 3.43 11.66
C THR A 247 -6.20 2.68 11.49
N ILE A 248 -6.24 1.44 11.98
CA ILE A 248 -7.42 0.57 11.96
C ILE A 248 -7.73 0.03 13.35
N PRO A 249 -8.98 -0.42 13.63
CA PRO A 249 -9.31 -1.10 14.88
C PRO A 249 -8.45 -2.35 15.08
N PHE A 250 -7.77 -2.47 16.21
CA PHE A 250 -6.98 -3.67 16.48
C PHE A 250 -7.86 -4.92 16.57
N GLY A 251 -9.08 -4.78 17.10
CA GLY A 251 -10.07 -5.86 17.11
C GLY A 251 -10.43 -6.38 15.71
N ALA A 252 -10.36 -5.54 14.66
CA ALA A 252 -10.56 -5.99 13.29
C ALA A 252 -9.44 -6.93 12.84
N VAL A 253 -8.18 -6.58 13.12
CA VAL A 253 -7.03 -7.46 12.82
C VAL A 253 -7.17 -8.79 13.57
N GLY A 254 -7.56 -8.74 14.86
CA GLY A 254 -7.83 -9.93 15.67
C GLY A 254 -8.97 -10.79 15.12
N LEU A 255 -10.06 -10.19 14.65
CA LEU A 255 -11.20 -10.90 14.05
C LEU A 255 -10.81 -11.62 12.75
N TYR A 256 -10.11 -10.92 11.84
CA TYR A 256 -9.63 -11.54 10.59
C TYR A 256 -8.59 -12.62 10.84
N TRP A 257 -7.73 -12.43 11.84
CA TRP A 257 -6.81 -13.46 12.33
C TRP A 257 -7.56 -14.71 12.78
N ILE A 258 -8.59 -14.59 13.62
CA ILE A 258 -9.39 -15.71 14.07
C ILE A 258 -10.02 -16.43 12.87
N LYS A 259 -10.60 -15.72 11.93
CA LYS A 259 -11.20 -16.29 10.71
C LYS A 259 -10.20 -17.11 9.89
N LEU A 260 -8.97 -16.62 9.73
CA LEU A 260 -7.90 -17.32 9.02
C LEU A 260 -7.46 -18.61 9.74
N TYR A 261 -7.21 -18.52 11.04
CA TYR A 261 -6.64 -19.61 11.80
C TYR A 261 -7.65 -20.68 12.25
N SER A 262 -8.93 -20.32 12.40
CA SER A 262 -9.95 -21.29 12.80
C SER A 262 -10.05 -22.46 11.81
N GLN A 263 -10.07 -22.18 10.52
CA GLN A 263 -10.09 -23.22 9.48
C GLN A 263 -8.83 -24.06 9.49
N ALA A 264 -7.67 -23.41 9.49
CA ALA A 264 -6.38 -24.11 9.45
C ALA A 264 -6.18 -25.02 10.67
N ILE A 265 -6.57 -24.56 11.87
CA ILE A 265 -6.31 -25.28 13.13
C ILE A 265 -7.47 -26.22 13.48
N LEU A 266 -8.73 -25.72 13.52
CA LEU A 266 -9.85 -26.48 14.07
C LEU A 266 -10.40 -27.51 13.08
N GLU A 267 -10.39 -27.23 11.77
CA GLU A 267 -10.94 -28.16 10.77
C GLU A 267 -9.87 -29.04 10.12
N TYR A 268 -8.72 -28.45 9.80
CA TYR A 268 -7.68 -29.16 9.04
C TYR A 268 -6.51 -29.64 9.90
N ASP A 269 -6.46 -29.28 11.18
CA ASP A 269 -5.37 -29.63 12.10
C ASP A 269 -3.97 -29.34 11.51
N LEU A 270 -3.80 -28.16 10.90
CA LEU A 270 -2.55 -27.77 10.27
C LEU A 270 -1.59 -27.12 11.26
N PRO A 271 -0.29 -27.48 11.21
CA PRO A 271 0.71 -26.90 12.11
C PRO A 271 0.95 -25.41 11.77
N GLN A 272 1.03 -24.56 12.80
CA GLN A 272 1.30 -23.14 12.63
C GLN A 272 2.68 -22.73 13.18
N HIS A 273 3.38 -23.64 13.82
CA HIS A 273 4.80 -23.55 14.21
C HIS A 273 5.35 -24.98 14.45
N PRO A 274 6.69 -25.15 14.56
CA PRO A 274 7.32 -26.47 14.72
C PRO A 274 6.80 -27.27 15.94
N ASN A 275 6.50 -26.57 17.03
CA ASN A 275 6.03 -27.14 18.29
C ASN A 275 4.50 -27.06 18.45
N SER A 276 3.75 -27.27 17.38
CA SER A 276 2.27 -27.12 17.36
C SER A 276 1.55 -28.01 18.41
N HIS A 277 2.17 -29.11 18.85
CA HIS A 277 1.65 -29.97 19.92
C HIS A 277 1.55 -29.26 21.30
N LYS A 278 2.29 -28.17 21.52
CA LYS A 278 2.22 -27.36 22.74
C LYS A 278 1.06 -26.36 22.72
N GLY A 279 0.28 -26.31 21.61
CA GLY A 279 -0.78 -25.36 21.40
C GLY A 279 -0.29 -24.02 20.88
N TYR A 280 -1.20 -23.07 20.79
CA TYR A 280 -0.93 -21.70 20.29
C TYR A 280 -1.47 -20.69 21.31
N GLY A 281 -0.71 -19.63 21.59
CA GLY A 281 -1.06 -18.67 22.64
C GLY A 281 -2.45 -18.03 22.47
N PHE A 282 -2.88 -17.79 21.23
CA PHE A 282 -4.22 -17.25 20.94
C PHE A 282 -5.32 -18.34 20.87
N ALA A 283 -4.97 -19.61 20.67
CA ALA A 283 -5.92 -20.71 20.48
C ALA A 283 -6.29 -21.40 21.80
N GLY A 284 -6.56 -20.62 22.85
CA GLY A 284 -7.07 -21.08 24.12
C GLY A 284 -8.54 -21.54 24.07
N ALA A 285 -9.19 -21.65 25.23
CA ALA A 285 -10.58 -22.12 25.34
C ALA A 285 -11.54 -21.30 24.49
N HIS A 286 -11.46 -19.97 24.56
CA HIS A 286 -12.33 -19.08 23.77
C HIS A 286 -12.21 -19.32 22.25
N PHE A 287 -11.00 -19.50 21.74
CA PHE A 287 -10.81 -19.79 20.31
C PHE A 287 -11.39 -21.18 19.92
N ARG A 288 -11.20 -22.19 20.76
CA ARG A 288 -11.70 -23.53 20.47
C ARG A 288 -13.23 -23.59 20.51
N ASN A 289 -13.86 -22.87 21.40
CA ASN A 289 -15.32 -22.81 21.51
C ASN A 289 -15.96 -22.10 20.31
N LEU A 290 -15.20 -21.35 19.50
CA LEU A 290 -15.70 -20.81 18.23
C LEU A 290 -15.99 -21.90 17.18
N SER A 291 -15.52 -23.15 17.36
CA SER A 291 -15.85 -24.26 16.47
C SER A 291 -17.35 -24.60 16.48
N GLU A 292 -18.07 -24.25 17.54
CA GLU A 292 -19.51 -24.43 17.69
C GLU A 292 -20.34 -23.36 16.98
N GLN A 293 -19.69 -22.25 16.57
CA GLN A 293 -20.32 -21.16 15.85
C GLN A 293 -19.97 -21.18 14.37
N SER A 294 -20.91 -20.79 13.52
CA SER A 294 -20.61 -20.60 12.10
C SER A 294 -19.62 -19.45 11.91
N ARG A 295 -18.53 -19.71 11.18
CA ARG A 295 -17.60 -18.65 10.78
C ARG A 295 -18.24 -17.57 9.94
N PHE A 296 -19.33 -17.89 9.29
CA PHE A 296 -20.10 -16.95 8.46
C PHE A 296 -20.82 -15.91 9.32
N ASP A 297 -21.02 -16.21 10.61
CA ASP A 297 -21.58 -15.25 11.56
C ASP A 297 -20.55 -14.24 12.07
N LEU A 298 -19.25 -14.48 11.87
CA LEU A 298 -18.16 -13.55 12.21
C LEU A 298 -17.99 -12.46 11.13
N ARG A 299 -19.06 -11.72 10.86
CA ARG A 299 -19.08 -10.60 9.90
C ARG A 299 -19.51 -9.31 10.59
N LEU A 300 -19.20 -8.18 9.96
CA LEU A 300 -19.70 -6.89 10.45
C LEU A 300 -21.24 -6.88 10.46
N GLY A 301 -21.82 -6.24 11.46
CA GLY A 301 -23.26 -6.22 11.72
C GLY A 301 -23.81 -7.43 12.46
N SER A 302 -23.02 -8.51 12.65
CA SER A 302 -23.45 -9.66 13.45
C SER A 302 -23.52 -9.33 14.93
N ARG A 303 -24.51 -9.91 15.62
CA ARG A 303 -24.77 -9.72 17.03
C ARG A 303 -24.60 -11.01 17.82
N PHE A 304 -23.99 -10.86 18.98
CA PHE A 304 -23.76 -11.97 19.93
C PHE A 304 -24.19 -11.54 21.31
N SER A 305 -24.67 -12.48 22.13
CA SER A 305 -25.06 -12.25 23.50
C SER A 305 -24.67 -13.44 24.37
N GLY A 306 -24.75 -13.28 25.69
CA GLY A 306 -24.47 -14.37 26.63
C GLY A 306 -23.02 -14.90 26.49
N ASP A 307 -22.89 -16.21 26.51
CA ASP A 307 -21.60 -16.89 26.45
C ASP A 307 -20.91 -16.72 25.08
N ASP A 308 -21.66 -16.57 24.00
CA ASP A 308 -21.13 -16.31 22.66
C ASP A 308 -20.42 -14.95 22.60
N ALA A 309 -21.02 -13.91 23.15
CA ALA A 309 -20.40 -12.59 23.24
C ALA A 309 -19.11 -12.63 24.08
N LYS A 310 -19.13 -13.34 25.19
CA LYS A 310 -17.97 -13.53 26.06
C LYS A 310 -16.86 -14.31 25.35
N THR A 311 -17.21 -15.39 24.68
CA THR A 311 -16.30 -16.26 23.93
C THR A 311 -15.63 -15.48 22.79
N LEU A 312 -16.39 -14.76 21.97
CA LEU A 312 -15.86 -13.99 20.87
C LEU A 312 -14.95 -12.84 21.33
N THR A 313 -15.38 -12.11 22.38
CA THR A 313 -14.55 -11.04 22.97
C THR A 313 -13.23 -11.59 23.48
N GLY A 314 -13.26 -12.73 24.18
CA GLY A 314 -12.07 -13.39 24.70
C GLY A 314 -11.13 -13.87 23.59
N ALA A 315 -11.67 -14.43 22.52
CA ALA A 315 -10.91 -14.88 21.35
C ALA A 315 -10.22 -13.70 20.63
N ILE A 316 -10.95 -12.61 20.37
CA ILE A 316 -10.38 -11.39 19.75
C ILE A 316 -9.29 -10.80 20.65
N SER A 317 -9.51 -10.70 21.96
CA SER A 317 -8.52 -10.18 22.90
C SER A 317 -7.24 -11.03 22.94
N ALA A 318 -7.37 -12.36 22.90
CA ALA A 318 -6.24 -13.29 22.84
C ALA A 318 -5.47 -13.17 21.50
N ALA A 319 -6.18 -13.04 20.39
CA ALA A 319 -5.60 -12.82 19.07
C ALA A 319 -4.79 -11.50 19.04
N CYS A 320 -5.37 -10.39 19.48
CA CYS A 320 -4.67 -9.10 19.58
C CYS A 320 -3.41 -9.21 20.46
N GLY A 321 -3.49 -9.91 21.60
CA GLY A 321 -2.32 -10.15 22.46
C GLY A 321 -1.21 -10.93 21.75
N SER A 322 -1.57 -11.98 21.03
CA SER A 322 -0.61 -12.78 20.27
C SER A 322 0.01 -12.00 19.11
N ILE A 323 -0.80 -11.19 18.40
CA ILE A 323 -0.33 -10.35 17.29
C ILE A 323 0.67 -9.30 17.79
N SER A 324 0.34 -8.60 18.88
CA SER A 324 1.20 -7.56 19.46
C SER A 324 2.55 -8.13 19.92
N GLN A 325 2.54 -9.28 20.61
CA GLN A 325 3.74 -9.88 21.18
C GLN A 325 4.63 -10.61 20.15
N ASN A 326 4.06 -11.02 19.01
CA ASN A 326 4.79 -11.82 18.03
C ASN A 326 4.92 -11.12 16.68
N PRO A 327 3.95 -11.23 15.71
CA PRO A 327 4.22 -10.75 14.37
C PRO A 327 4.40 -9.23 14.29
N ALA A 328 3.67 -8.43 15.04
CA ALA A 328 3.84 -6.97 15.03
C ALA A 328 5.20 -6.55 15.59
N HIS A 329 5.64 -7.20 16.67
CA HIS A 329 6.92 -6.91 17.32
C HIS A 329 8.14 -7.41 16.52
N TYR A 330 8.03 -8.57 15.86
CA TYR A 330 9.16 -9.21 15.16
C TYR A 330 9.19 -8.96 13.65
N THR A 331 8.22 -8.26 13.08
CA THR A 331 8.29 -7.80 11.69
C THR A 331 9.02 -6.44 11.67
N LYS A 332 10.26 -6.46 11.21
CA LYS A 332 11.14 -5.30 11.20
C LYS A 332 11.52 -4.91 9.78
N HIS A 333 11.89 -3.65 9.60
CA HIS A 333 12.52 -3.22 8.38
C HIS A 333 13.86 -3.94 8.17
N PRO A 334 14.24 -4.26 6.92
CA PRO A 334 15.52 -4.90 6.61
C PRO A 334 16.70 -4.09 7.19
N ARG A 335 17.60 -4.77 7.90
CA ARG A 335 18.79 -4.16 8.52
C ARG A 335 18.50 -3.11 9.61
N SER A 336 17.28 -3.03 10.11
CA SER A 336 16.86 -2.08 11.13
C SER A 336 16.31 -2.81 12.36
N SER A 337 16.32 -2.13 13.51
CA SER A 337 15.60 -2.56 14.71
C SER A 337 14.14 -2.09 14.73
N ASN A 338 13.76 -1.17 13.82
CA ASN A 338 12.44 -0.57 13.78
C ASN A 338 11.39 -1.56 13.30
N THR A 339 10.26 -1.60 13.99
CA THR A 339 9.10 -2.41 13.61
C THR A 339 8.37 -1.79 12.44
N VAL A 340 7.84 -2.64 11.56
CA VAL A 340 7.02 -2.19 10.41
C VAL A 340 5.63 -1.75 10.86
N PHE A 341 5.10 -2.37 11.92
CA PHE A 341 3.75 -2.13 12.43
C PHE A 341 3.79 -1.60 13.84
N GLU A 342 2.79 -0.80 14.19
CA GLU A 342 2.56 -0.36 15.56
C GLU A 342 1.23 -0.94 16.08
N ALA A 343 1.24 -1.51 17.27
CA ALA A 343 0.08 -2.16 17.88
C ALA A 343 -0.12 -1.68 19.32
N GLU A 344 -1.15 -0.88 19.54
CA GLU A 344 -1.58 -0.44 20.87
C GLU A 344 -2.79 -1.26 21.30
N LYS A 345 -2.57 -2.18 22.25
CA LYS A 345 -3.61 -3.05 22.76
C LYS A 345 -4.29 -2.46 23.98
N THR A 346 -5.64 -2.44 23.96
CA THR A 346 -6.47 -2.15 25.13
C THR A 346 -6.97 -3.42 25.76
N GLY A 347 -7.05 -3.45 27.10
CA GLY A 347 -7.57 -4.58 27.87
C GLY A 347 -9.11 -4.62 27.80
N VAL A 348 -9.67 -5.49 26.96
CA VAL A 348 -11.11 -5.72 26.87
C VAL A 348 -11.46 -7.01 27.60
N ARG A 349 -12.37 -6.92 28.58
CA ARG A 349 -12.90 -8.09 29.29
C ARG A 349 -14.21 -8.54 28.64
N GLY A 350 -14.34 -9.85 28.41
CA GLY A 350 -15.57 -10.45 27.93
C GLY A 350 -16.71 -10.31 28.95
N SER A 351 -17.88 -9.94 28.49
CA SER A 351 -19.11 -9.91 29.29
C SER A 351 -20.26 -10.57 28.52
N ALA A 352 -21.28 -11.02 29.23
CA ALA A 352 -22.48 -11.59 28.64
C ALA A 352 -23.42 -10.55 28.01
N LYS A 353 -23.09 -9.25 28.11
CA LYS A 353 -23.87 -8.19 27.47
C LYS A 353 -23.86 -8.34 25.95
N PRO A 354 -24.96 -8.03 25.27
CA PRO A 354 -25.01 -8.03 23.81
C PRO A 354 -23.91 -7.16 23.20
N ILE A 355 -23.28 -7.68 22.18
CA ILE A 355 -22.29 -6.99 21.36
C ILE A 355 -22.70 -7.06 19.90
N GLU A 356 -22.28 -6.06 19.13
CA GLU A 356 -22.40 -6.04 17.69
C GLU A 356 -21.00 -5.85 17.08
N LEU A 357 -20.65 -6.67 16.11
CA LEU A 357 -19.38 -6.55 15.39
C LEU A 357 -19.45 -5.34 14.45
N ASN A 358 -19.11 -4.18 14.98
CA ASN A 358 -19.00 -2.94 14.23
C ASN A 358 -17.64 -2.27 14.49
N ARG A 359 -17.36 -1.19 13.79
CA ARG A 359 -16.08 -0.46 13.87
C ARG A 359 -15.78 -0.03 15.31
N ASP A 360 -16.76 0.52 16.01
CA ASP A 360 -16.61 1.03 17.38
C ASP A 360 -16.31 -0.08 18.39
N TYR A 361 -17.04 -1.20 18.28
CA TYR A 361 -16.76 -2.35 19.12
C TYR A 361 -15.35 -2.89 18.90
N LEU A 362 -14.93 -3.00 17.63
CA LEU A 362 -13.60 -3.48 17.28
C LEU A 362 -12.49 -2.50 17.68
N ALA A 363 -12.76 -1.20 17.70
CA ALA A 363 -11.81 -0.16 18.17
C ALA A 363 -11.56 -0.24 19.70
N ARG A 364 -12.47 -0.83 20.48
CA ARG A 364 -12.27 -1.04 21.93
C ARG A 364 -11.04 -1.89 22.26
N PHE A 365 -10.58 -2.73 21.33
CA PHE A 365 -9.39 -3.56 21.53
C PHE A 365 -8.07 -2.82 21.32
N GLY A 366 -8.14 -1.53 20.96
CA GLY A 366 -7.01 -0.66 20.67
C GLY A 366 -6.86 -0.34 19.19
N THR A 367 -5.70 0.17 18.83
CA THR A 367 -5.37 0.61 17.47
C THR A 367 -4.23 -0.22 16.89
N PHE A 368 -4.26 -0.39 15.57
CA PHE A 368 -3.21 -1.00 14.79
C PHE A 368 -2.84 -0.08 13.62
N ARG A 369 -1.56 0.29 13.53
CA ARG A 369 -1.07 1.22 12.52
C ARG A 369 -0.22 0.49 11.49
N VAL A 370 -0.49 0.78 10.23
CA VAL A 370 0.20 0.24 9.05
C VAL A 370 0.78 1.42 8.28
N PRO A 371 2.04 1.38 7.80
CA PRO A 371 2.57 2.43 6.93
C PRO A 371 1.65 2.69 5.73
N ALA A 372 1.38 3.97 5.42
CA ALA A 372 0.40 4.35 4.40
C ALA A 372 0.74 3.78 3.02
N ALA A 373 2.01 3.80 2.63
CA ALA A 373 2.49 3.22 1.38
C ALA A 373 2.31 1.69 1.34
N LEU A 374 2.56 1.00 2.47
CA LEU A 374 2.37 -0.45 2.59
C LEU A 374 0.88 -0.83 2.48
N TRP A 375 0.00 -0.04 3.12
CA TRP A 375 -1.44 -0.20 3.03
C TRP A 375 -1.95 -0.02 1.59
N LEU A 376 -1.43 0.99 0.88
CA LEU A 376 -1.76 1.22 -0.52
C LEU A 376 -1.36 0.03 -1.39
N SER A 377 -0.13 -0.47 -1.24
CA SER A 377 0.33 -1.67 -1.95
C SER A 377 -0.52 -2.91 -1.64
N MET A 378 -0.90 -3.12 -0.38
CA MET A 378 -1.79 -4.21 0.02
C MET A 378 -3.17 -4.11 -0.64
N SER A 379 -3.72 -2.89 -0.74
CA SER A 379 -5.02 -2.65 -1.37
C SER A 379 -5.00 -2.83 -2.89
N GLN A 380 -3.91 -2.41 -3.56
CA GLN A 380 -3.80 -2.45 -5.03
C GLN A 380 -3.39 -3.82 -5.55
N TYR A 381 -2.50 -4.51 -4.82
CA TYR A 381 -1.86 -5.75 -5.28
C TYR A 381 -2.34 -7.00 -4.52
N ALA A 382 -3.47 -6.92 -3.81
CA ALA A 382 -4.04 -8.02 -3.03
C ALA A 382 -4.11 -9.35 -3.81
N CYS A 383 -4.55 -9.29 -5.06
CA CYS A 383 -4.71 -10.46 -5.93
C CYS A 383 -3.40 -11.20 -6.25
N TRP A 384 -2.25 -10.54 -6.14
CA TRP A 384 -0.92 -11.14 -6.33
C TRP A 384 -0.22 -11.44 -5.01
N LEU A 385 -0.43 -10.61 -4.01
CA LEU A 385 0.19 -10.79 -2.69
C LEU A 385 -0.38 -12.00 -1.95
N GLU A 386 -1.69 -12.20 -1.99
CA GLU A 386 -2.33 -13.28 -1.25
C GLU A 386 -1.92 -14.68 -1.73
N PRO A 387 -1.91 -15.00 -3.03
CA PRO A 387 -1.36 -16.27 -3.52
C PRO A 387 0.10 -16.49 -3.11
N ALA A 388 0.94 -15.45 -3.14
CA ALA A 388 2.33 -15.54 -2.70
C ALA A 388 2.43 -15.87 -1.21
N ILE A 389 1.63 -15.23 -0.35
CA ILE A 389 1.56 -15.51 1.08
C ILE A 389 1.11 -16.94 1.34
N VAL A 390 0.04 -17.40 0.66
CA VAL A 390 -0.48 -18.77 0.80
C VAL A 390 0.58 -19.80 0.40
N ASN A 391 1.30 -19.58 -0.70
CA ASN A 391 2.36 -20.47 -1.15
C ASN A 391 3.49 -20.59 -0.11
N GLU A 392 3.97 -19.45 0.43
CA GLU A 392 5.01 -19.48 1.46
C GLU A 392 4.50 -20.11 2.77
N TRP A 393 3.24 -19.89 3.12
CA TRP A 393 2.62 -20.53 4.29
C TRP A 393 2.53 -22.05 4.14
N VAL A 394 2.12 -22.53 2.96
CA VAL A 394 2.13 -23.98 2.65
C VAL A 394 3.52 -24.57 2.79
N LYS A 395 4.56 -23.94 2.25
CA LYS A 395 5.95 -24.41 2.37
C LYS A 395 6.39 -24.55 3.83
N LEU A 396 6.06 -23.57 4.68
CA LEU A 396 6.36 -23.64 6.10
C LEU A 396 5.70 -24.85 6.77
N MET A 397 4.40 -25.05 6.53
CA MET A 397 3.65 -26.15 7.11
C MET A 397 4.15 -27.52 6.62
N GLN A 398 4.49 -27.63 5.34
CA GLN A 398 5.10 -28.84 4.78
C GLN A 398 6.43 -29.18 5.48
N GLY A 399 7.31 -28.19 5.64
CA GLY A 399 8.58 -28.39 6.33
C GLY A 399 8.42 -28.78 7.81
N TRP A 400 7.41 -28.27 8.51
CA TRP A 400 7.13 -28.70 9.89
C TRP A 400 6.51 -30.10 9.96
N ASP A 401 5.62 -30.47 9.05
CA ASP A 401 5.05 -31.81 8.98
C ASP A 401 6.13 -32.85 8.59
N GLU A 402 7.01 -32.52 7.66
CA GLU A 402 8.14 -33.38 7.28
C GLU A 402 9.03 -33.69 8.48
N LYS A 403 9.44 -32.65 9.24
CA LYS A 403 10.24 -32.82 10.45
C LYS A 403 9.54 -33.63 11.54
N ARG A 404 8.22 -33.47 11.70
CA ARG A 404 7.43 -34.12 12.76
C ARG A 404 6.95 -35.52 12.39
N ARG A 405 6.62 -35.74 11.13
CA ARG A 405 5.91 -36.94 10.64
C ARG A 405 6.76 -37.78 9.66
N GLY A 406 7.95 -37.30 9.31
CA GLY A 406 8.80 -37.90 8.27
C GLY A 406 8.36 -37.64 6.83
N ARG A 407 7.17 -37.05 6.63
CA ARG A 407 6.64 -36.66 5.32
C ARG A 407 5.60 -35.54 5.44
N PRO A 408 5.48 -34.65 4.43
CA PRO A 408 4.40 -33.68 4.37
C PRO A 408 3.04 -34.39 4.12
N ARG A 409 1.95 -33.69 4.42
CA ARG A 409 0.58 -34.08 4.01
C ARG A 409 0.36 -33.76 2.53
N ASP A 410 -0.77 -34.22 1.98
CA ASP A 410 -1.21 -33.80 0.63
C ASP A 410 -1.31 -32.26 0.57
N VAL A 411 -0.77 -31.67 -0.49
CA VAL A 411 -0.75 -30.21 -0.69
C VAL A 411 -2.15 -29.60 -0.68
N ARG A 412 -3.15 -30.35 -1.20
CA ARG A 412 -4.55 -29.90 -1.20
C ARG A 412 -5.09 -29.67 0.21
N ARG A 413 -4.62 -30.45 1.19
CA ARG A 413 -5.03 -30.28 2.58
C ARG A 413 -4.57 -28.95 3.15
N TYR A 414 -3.35 -28.51 2.83
CA TYR A 414 -2.85 -27.19 3.24
C TYR A 414 -3.59 -26.07 2.51
N LEU A 415 -3.80 -26.19 1.21
CA LEU A 415 -4.51 -25.19 0.42
C LEU A 415 -5.95 -25.04 0.90
N ASN A 416 -6.68 -26.13 1.09
CA ASN A 416 -8.04 -26.10 1.62
C ASN A 416 -8.11 -25.50 3.02
N GLY A 417 -7.14 -25.79 3.89
CA GLY A 417 -7.07 -25.21 5.23
C GLY A 417 -6.72 -23.71 5.26
N LEU A 418 -6.10 -23.20 4.20
CA LEU A 418 -5.83 -21.79 4.01
C LEU A 418 -6.82 -21.10 3.06
N GLU A 419 -7.76 -21.81 2.48
CA GLU A 419 -8.77 -21.20 1.63
C GLU A 419 -9.53 -20.11 2.40
N TRP A 420 -9.57 -18.90 1.84
CA TRP A 420 -10.47 -17.87 2.37
C TRP A 420 -11.87 -18.22 1.90
N ARG A 421 -12.60 -18.97 2.72
CA ARG A 421 -13.99 -19.26 2.40
C ARG A 421 -14.80 -17.98 2.46
N GLN A 422 -15.32 -17.63 1.34
CA GLN A 422 -16.26 -16.55 1.18
C GLN A 422 -17.65 -17.05 1.58
N ASP A 423 -18.48 -16.16 2.10
CA ASP A 423 -19.90 -16.43 2.26
C ASP A 423 -20.44 -16.85 0.90
N LYS A 424 -21.34 -17.82 0.87
CA LYS A 424 -22.06 -18.12 -0.37
C LYS A 424 -22.87 -16.90 -0.76
N ARG A 425 -23.10 -16.74 -2.07
CA ARG A 425 -24.03 -15.72 -2.56
C ARG A 425 -25.37 -15.89 -1.85
N ASP A 426 -25.76 -14.91 -1.04
CA ASP A 426 -27.00 -14.95 -0.26
C ASP A 426 -27.82 -13.70 -0.56
N THR A 427 -28.99 -13.92 -1.14
CA THR A 427 -29.96 -12.89 -1.47
C THR A 427 -31.29 -13.10 -0.75
N THR A 428 -31.32 -14.03 0.21
CA THR A 428 -32.54 -14.49 0.88
C THR A 428 -33.30 -13.36 1.56
N LEU A 429 -32.58 -12.50 2.29
CA LEU A 429 -33.20 -11.38 3.00
C LEU A 429 -33.81 -10.37 2.02
N ALA A 430 -33.07 -9.94 1.00
CA ALA A 430 -33.57 -8.99 0.00
C ALA A 430 -34.77 -9.56 -0.76
N ARG A 431 -34.78 -10.87 -1.09
CA ARG A 431 -35.94 -11.57 -1.67
C ARG A 431 -37.14 -11.54 -0.74
N GLY A 432 -36.93 -11.84 0.54
CA GLY A 432 -37.99 -11.79 1.56
C GLY A 432 -38.60 -10.40 1.70
N ARG A 433 -37.78 -9.34 1.66
CA ARG A 433 -38.25 -7.95 1.71
C ARG A 433 -39.06 -7.58 0.47
N PHE A 434 -38.60 -7.96 -0.72
CA PHE A 434 -39.40 -7.77 -1.96
C PHE A 434 -40.75 -8.47 -1.86
N SER A 435 -40.80 -9.74 -1.44
CA SER A 435 -42.06 -10.48 -1.30
C SER A 435 -43.02 -9.83 -0.30
N ALA A 436 -42.50 -9.34 0.83
CA ALA A 436 -43.32 -8.64 1.83
C ALA A 436 -43.91 -7.33 1.29
N LEU A 437 -43.11 -6.51 0.59
CA LEU A 437 -43.56 -5.27 -0.05
C LEU A 437 -44.61 -5.55 -1.14
N ALA A 438 -44.37 -6.55 -1.99
CA ALA A 438 -45.32 -6.96 -3.02
C ALA A 438 -46.66 -7.45 -2.43
N ALA A 439 -46.63 -8.22 -1.33
CA ALA A 439 -47.83 -8.65 -0.63
C ALA A 439 -48.59 -7.49 0.02
N ALA A 440 -47.88 -6.44 0.44
CA ALA A 440 -48.47 -5.19 0.95
C ALA A 440 -49.00 -4.26 -0.15
N GLY A 441 -48.90 -4.66 -1.44
CA GLY A 441 -49.34 -3.86 -2.57
C GLY A 441 -48.37 -2.74 -3.00
N THR A 442 -47.17 -2.69 -2.42
CA THR A 442 -46.15 -1.70 -2.76
C THR A 442 -45.50 -2.03 -4.11
N SER A 443 -45.47 -1.04 -4.99
CA SER A 443 -44.83 -1.20 -6.32
C SER A 443 -43.31 -1.06 -6.21
N VAL A 444 -42.57 -2.10 -6.57
CA VAL A 444 -41.11 -2.08 -6.65
C VAL A 444 -40.67 -2.04 -8.12
N GLN A 445 -39.69 -1.21 -8.41
CA GLN A 445 -39.13 -1.06 -9.76
C GLN A 445 -37.76 -1.72 -9.87
N CYS A 446 -37.40 -2.16 -11.08
CA CYS A 446 -36.04 -2.55 -11.42
C CYS A 446 -35.12 -1.34 -11.26
N THR A 447 -34.08 -1.49 -10.45
CA THR A 447 -33.11 -0.42 -10.19
C THR A 447 -32.53 0.16 -11.49
N TRP A 448 -32.22 -0.68 -12.45
CA TRP A 448 -31.51 -0.29 -13.66
C TRP A 448 -32.42 0.25 -14.77
N SER A 449 -33.59 -0.32 -14.95
CA SER A 449 -34.48 0.01 -16.09
C SER A 449 -35.75 0.78 -15.70
N GLY A 450 -36.07 0.91 -14.40
CA GLY A 450 -37.33 1.50 -13.96
C GLY A 450 -38.57 0.62 -14.21
N THR A 451 -38.43 -0.55 -14.83
CA THR A 451 -39.54 -1.45 -15.11
C THR A 451 -40.16 -1.98 -13.83
N ARG A 452 -41.50 -1.99 -13.74
CA ARG A 452 -42.21 -2.58 -12.57
C ARG A 452 -41.89 -4.06 -12.42
N LEU A 453 -41.54 -4.48 -11.22
CA LEU A 453 -41.22 -5.85 -10.89
C LEU A 453 -42.45 -6.59 -10.34
N ASN A 454 -42.47 -7.89 -10.59
CA ASN A 454 -43.41 -8.84 -10.04
C ASN A 454 -42.72 -10.19 -9.79
N ASN A 455 -43.40 -11.15 -9.20
CA ASN A 455 -42.82 -12.44 -8.82
C ASN A 455 -42.27 -13.28 -9.99
N ARG A 456 -42.59 -12.93 -11.26
CA ARG A 456 -42.13 -13.67 -12.45
C ARG A 456 -40.85 -13.10 -13.05
N ASN A 457 -40.62 -11.79 -12.91
CA ASN A 457 -39.48 -11.11 -13.52
C ASN A 457 -38.45 -10.57 -12.53
N PHE A 458 -38.70 -10.75 -11.22
CA PHE A 458 -37.83 -10.25 -10.16
C PHE A 458 -36.66 -11.18 -9.86
N VAL A 459 -35.48 -10.58 -9.79
CA VAL A 459 -34.25 -11.17 -9.22
C VAL A 459 -33.57 -10.14 -8.32
N VAL A 460 -32.67 -10.61 -7.46
CA VAL A 460 -31.77 -9.72 -6.71
C VAL A 460 -30.44 -9.66 -7.45
N ASP A 461 -30.05 -8.48 -7.84
CA ASP A 461 -28.73 -8.18 -8.38
C ASP A 461 -27.80 -7.67 -7.29
N HIS A 462 -26.51 -7.94 -7.45
CA HIS A 462 -25.45 -7.26 -6.68
C HIS A 462 -25.04 -6.00 -7.44
N CYS A 463 -25.14 -4.83 -6.82
CA CYS A 463 -24.70 -3.56 -7.41
C CYS A 463 -23.28 -3.70 -7.97
N PHE A 464 -22.36 -4.15 -7.14
CA PHE A 464 -21.04 -4.58 -7.58
C PHE A 464 -21.02 -6.10 -7.74
N PRO A 465 -20.57 -6.62 -8.91
CA PRO A 465 -20.71 -8.04 -9.25
C PRO A 465 -20.07 -8.95 -8.21
N TRP A 466 -20.81 -9.97 -7.78
CA TRP A 466 -20.35 -10.95 -6.81
C TRP A 466 -19.00 -11.59 -7.19
N SER A 467 -18.80 -11.90 -8.47
CA SER A 467 -17.55 -12.51 -8.96
C SER A 467 -16.32 -11.62 -8.84
N ARG A 468 -16.52 -10.32 -8.61
CA ARG A 468 -15.46 -9.30 -8.54
C ARG A 468 -15.21 -8.80 -7.12
N TRP A 469 -16.26 -8.77 -6.33
CA TRP A 469 -16.21 -8.39 -4.93
C TRP A 469 -17.28 -9.17 -4.14
N PHE A 470 -16.82 -10.14 -3.38
CA PHE A 470 -17.70 -11.04 -2.63
C PHE A 470 -18.34 -10.33 -1.45
N ASN A 471 -19.47 -9.69 -1.68
CA ASN A 471 -20.16 -8.86 -0.69
C ASN A 471 -21.68 -9.06 -0.79
N ASN A 472 -22.29 -9.54 0.32
CA ASN A 472 -23.73 -9.73 0.48
C ASN A 472 -24.38 -8.65 1.34
N ASP A 473 -23.69 -7.51 1.58
CA ASP A 473 -24.24 -6.44 2.39
C ASP A 473 -25.52 -5.87 1.78
N LEU A 474 -26.41 -5.44 2.62
CA LEU A 474 -27.75 -5.00 2.21
C LEU A 474 -27.73 -3.86 1.20
N TRP A 475 -26.78 -2.95 1.33
CA TRP A 475 -26.60 -1.84 0.38
C TRP A 475 -26.23 -2.31 -1.03
N ASN A 476 -25.61 -3.48 -1.16
CA ASN A 476 -25.17 -4.06 -2.45
C ASN A 476 -26.26 -4.89 -3.14
N LEU A 477 -27.36 -5.21 -2.44
CA LEU A 477 -28.45 -6.07 -2.93
C LEU A 477 -29.61 -5.25 -3.46
N LEU A 478 -29.78 -5.24 -4.78
CA LEU A 478 -30.73 -4.38 -5.47
C LEU A 478 -31.79 -5.19 -6.24
N PRO A 479 -33.04 -4.69 -6.34
CA PRO A 479 -34.10 -5.35 -7.11
C PRO A 479 -33.85 -5.11 -8.62
N ALA A 480 -33.87 -6.17 -9.41
CA ALA A 480 -33.66 -6.08 -10.84
C ALA A 480 -34.61 -7.00 -11.62
N ALA A 481 -34.86 -6.65 -12.87
CA ALA A 481 -35.51 -7.55 -13.81
C ALA A 481 -34.50 -8.61 -14.28
N ASP A 482 -34.90 -9.87 -14.36
CA ASP A 482 -34.04 -11.00 -14.73
C ASP A 482 -33.28 -10.76 -16.05
N SER A 483 -33.99 -10.31 -17.09
CA SER A 483 -33.39 -9.99 -18.39
C SER A 483 -32.34 -8.88 -18.32
N VAL A 484 -32.53 -7.89 -17.43
CA VAL A 484 -31.60 -6.77 -17.24
C VAL A 484 -30.37 -7.23 -16.46
N ASN A 485 -30.56 -8.00 -15.38
CA ASN A 485 -29.49 -8.60 -14.61
C ASN A 485 -28.63 -9.52 -15.47
N GLY A 486 -29.24 -10.33 -16.36
CA GLY A 486 -28.51 -11.18 -17.30
C GLY A 486 -27.61 -10.41 -18.27
N ARG A 487 -28.05 -9.22 -18.76
CA ARG A 487 -27.22 -8.37 -19.62
C ARG A 487 -26.06 -7.69 -18.87
N LYS A 488 -26.31 -7.28 -17.62
CA LYS A 488 -25.25 -6.72 -16.76
C LYS A 488 -24.15 -7.76 -16.49
N GLY A 489 -24.55 -8.98 -16.13
CA GLY A 489 -23.61 -10.08 -15.83
C GLY A 489 -22.62 -9.69 -14.75
N ASP A 490 -21.31 -9.84 -15.04
CA ASP A 490 -20.20 -9.55 -14.13
C ASP A 490 -19.55 -8.17 -14.36
N LYS A 491 -20.24 -7.28 -15.08
CA LYS A 491 -19.75 -5.93 -15.37
C LYS A 491 -20.11 -4.95 -14.25
N LEU A 492 -19.26 -3.95 -14.08
CA LEU A 492 -19.47 -2.86 -13.13
C LEU A 492 -20.47 -1.85 -13.74
N PRO A 493 -21.51 -1.39 -13.03
CA PRO A 493 -22.36 -0.33 -13.55
C PRO A 493 -21.54 0.93 -13.82
N SER A 494 -21.80 1.61 -14.95
CA SER A 494 -21.15 2.87 -15.27
C SER A 494 -21.51 3.95 -14.23
N ALA A 495 -20.71 5.03 -14.17
CA ALA A 495 -20.99 6.12 -13.25
C ALA A 495 -22.34 6.78 -13.58
N ASP A 496 -22.60 7.02 -14.87
CA ASP A 496 -23.83 7.67 -15.35
C ASP A 496 -25.05 6.80 -15.02
N LEU A 497 -24.98 5.50 -15.28
CA LEU A 497 -26.08 4.58 -14.95
C LEU A 497 -26.39 4.54 -13.44
N LEU A 498 -25.36 4.60 -12.58
CA LEU A 498 -25.57 4.67 -11.13
C LEU A 498 -26.25 5.98 -10.75
N ILE A 499 -25.82 7.11 -11.30
CA ILE A 499 -26.42 8.42 -11.05
C ILE A 499 -27.88 8.42 -11.50
N ASP A 500 -28.18 7.93 -12.70
CA ASP A 500 -29.55 7.82 -13.24
C ASP A 500 -30.43 6.85 -12.44
N SER A 501 -29.81 5.90 -11.76
CA SER A 501 -30.51 4.92 -10.91
C SER A 501 -30.60 5.33 -9.44
N ARG A 502 -30.01 6.47 -9.03
CA ARG A 502 -29.88 6.88 -7.63
C ARG A 502 -31.20 6.88 -6.89
N GLU A 503 -32.20 7.55 -7.42
CA GLU A 503 -33.52 7.64 -6.77
C GLU A 503 -34.13 6.25 -6.53
N ARG A 504 -34.06 5.35 -7.51
CA ARG A 504 -34.58 3.98 -7.41
C ARG A 504 -33.79 3.13 -6.40
N ILE A 505 -32.47 3.34 -6.29
CA ILE A 505 -31.60 2.67 -5.32
C ILE A 505 -31.96 3.11 -3.90
N VAL A 506 -32.00 4.42 -3.67
CA VAL A 506 -32.32 5.00 -2.35
C VAL A 506 -33.74 4.62 -1.92
N THR A 507 -34.72 4.76 -2.80
CA THR A 507 -36.12 4.34 -2.53
C THR A 507 -36.20 2.86 -2.16
N TRP A 508 -35.45 1.98 -2.85
CA TRP A 508 -35.38 0.57 -2.46
C TRP A 508 -34.83 0.38 -1.06
N TRP A 509 -33.73 1.03 -0.72
CA TRP A 509 -33.14 0.92 0.61
C TRP A 509 -34.09 1.41 1.71
N GLU A 510 -34.75 2.54 1.49
CA GLU A 510 -35.76 3.09 2.39
C GLU A 510 -36.92 2.12 2.61
N MET A 511 -37.51 1.62 1.53
CA MET A 511 -38.65 0.70 1.63
C MET A 511 -38.27 -0.66 2.22
N ALA A 512 -37.11 -1.19 1.85
CA ALA A 512 -36.72 -2.53 2.24
C ALA A 512 -36.11 -2.61 3.65
N TYR A 513 -35.42 -1.54 4.08
CA TYR A 513 -34.56 -1.59 5.28
C TYR A 513 -34.86 -0.45 6.29
N ALA A 514 -36.01 0.21 6.24
CA ALA A 514 -36.41 1.23 7.22
C ALA A 514 -36.71 0.68 8.64
N ASP A 515 -36.88 -0.62 8.76
CA ASP A 515 -37.03 -1.32 10.05
C ASP A 515 -35.79 -1.08 10.93
N GLN A 516 -36.00 -0.86 12.24
CA GLN A 516 -34.94 -0.46 13.16
C GLN A 516 -33.75 -1.44 13.18
N ASP A 517 -34.00 -2.74 13.11
CA ASP A 517 -32.93 -3.75 13.15
C ASP A 517 -32.23 -3.89 11.79
N LEU A 518 -32.98 -3.84 10.70
CA LEU A 518 -32.44 -3.92 9.34
C LEU A 518 -31.72 -2.63 8.96
N GLY A 519 -32.24 -1.46 9.31
CA GLY A 519 -31.57 -0.18 9.07
C GLY A 519 -30.24 -0.10 9.79
N ARG A 520 -30.19 -0.49 11.06
CA ARG A 520 -28.93 -0.54 11.79
C ARG A 520 -27.93 -1.50 11.12
N ARG A 521 -28.35 -2.70 10.77
CA ARG A 521 -27.52 -3.66 10.06
C ARG A 521 -27.01 -3.09 8.73
N PHE A 522 -27.88 -2.47 7.94
CA PHE A 522 -27.55 -1.82 6.68
C PHE A 522 -26.44 -0.77 6.85
N PHE A 523 -26.57 0.14 7.80
CA PHE A 523 -25.58 1.18 8.05
C PHE A 523 -24.27 0.62 8.63
N THR A 524 -24.33 -0.39 9.48
CA THR A 524 -23.13 -1.06 10.03
C THR A 524 -22.33 -1.78 8.92
N GLU A 525 -23.03 -2.50 8.04
CA GLU A 525 -22.41 -3.16 6.88
C GLU A 525 -21.80 -2.13 5.93
N ALA A 526 -22.54 -1.07 5.60
CA ALA A 526 -22.06 0.01 4.73
C ALA A 526 -20.81 0.70 5.32
N GLN A 527 -20.84 1.03 6.62
CA GLN A 527 -19.73 1.68 7.33
C GLN A 527 -18.46 0.82 7.30
N GLY A 528 -18.58 -0.49 7.39
CA GLY A 528 -17.43 -1.40 7.35
C GLY A 528 -16.85 -1.60 5.95
N ALA A 529 -17.71 -1.67 4.93
CA ALA A 529 -17.33 -2.03 3.57
C ALA A 529 -17.01 -0.83 2.66
N LEU A 530 -17.64 0.32 2.90
CA LEU A 530 -17.52 1.49 2.03
C LEU A 530 -16.54 2.53 2.58
N PRO A 531 -15.74 3.18 1.72
CA PRO A 531 -14.77 4.18 2.15
C PRO A 531 -15.44 5.48 2.61
N LEU A 532 -14.80 6.18 3.53
CA LEU A 532 -15.12 7.54 3.97
C LEU A 532 -16.51 7.74 4.61
N LEU A 533 -17.17 6.69 5.08
CA LEU A 533 -18.36 6.85 5.90
C LEU A 533 -17.95 7.20 7.34
N SER A 534 -18.40 8.36 7.82
CA SER A 534 -18.17 8.80 9.19
C SER A 534 -19.11 8.07 10.17
N ASP A 535 -18.79 8.13 11.47
CA ASP A 535 -19.58 7.51 12.53
C ASP A 535 -20.98 8.13 12.68
N ALA A 536 -21.14 9.38 12.24
CA ALA A 536 -22.39 10.14 12.34
C ALA A 536 -23.38 9.89 11.20
N VAL A 537 -23.06 8.99 10.25
CA VAL A 537 -23.88 8.82 9.04
C VAL A 537 -25.02 7.86 9.28
N ALA A 538 -26.23 8.38 9.15
CA ALA A 538 -27.48 7.65 9.25
C ALA A 538 -28.41 7.92 8.05
N ASP A 539 -27.90 8.36 6.91
CA ASP A 539 -28.71 8.61 5.72
C ASP A 539 -28.23 7.83 4.49
N TYR A 540 -29.18 7.44 3.67
CA TYR A 540 -28.94 6.62 2.48
C TYR A 540 -28.19 7.39 1.36
N ASP A 541 -28.27 8.70 1.32
CA ASP A 541 -27.61 9.52 0.32
C ASP A 541 -26.10 9.55 0.53
N THR A 542 -25.67 9.61 1.77
CA THR A 542 -24.25 9.50 2.11
C THR A 542 -23.71 8.11 1.78
N VAL A 543 -24.51 7.04 2.06
CA VAL A 543 -24.13 5.68 1.65
C VAL A 543 -24.03 5.59 0.13
N PHE A 544 -24.96 6.18 -0.64
CA PHE A 544 -24.87 6.20 -2.10
C PHE A 544 -23.59 6.91 -2.59
N SER A 545 -23.23 8.03 -1.96
CA SER A 545 -21.97 8.74 -2.29
C SER A 545 -20.74 7.86 -2.05
N ALA A 546 -20.72 7.09 -0.96
CA ALA A 546 -19.66 6.13 -0.67
C ALA A 546 -19.65 4.93 -1.64
N VAL A 547 -20.81 4.48 -2.12
CA VAL A 547 -20.92 3.49 -3.22
C VAL A 547 -20.25 4.02 -4.49
N MET A 548 -20.46 5.31 -4.85
CA MET A 548 -19.81 5.93 -6.00
C MET A 548 -18.27 5.97 -5.84
N LEU A 549 -17.76 6.21 -4.64
CA LEU A 549 -16.31 6.16 -4.36
C LEU A 549 -15.76 4.73 -4.48
N GLN A 550 -16.46 3.75 -3.91
CA GLN A 550 -16.06 2.35 -4.01
C GLN A 550 -16.07 1.85 -5.45
N ARG A 551 -17.06 2.26 -6.25
CA ARG A 551 -17.08 1.98 -7.67
C ARG A 551 -15.82 2.49 -8.40
N LYS A 552 -15.41 3.75 -8.13
CA LYS A 552 -14.19 4.33 -8.70
C LYS A 552 -12.96 3.49 -8.32
N LYS A 553 -12.87 3.07 -7.05
CA LYS A 553 -11.78 2.21 -6.55
C LYS A 553 -11.74 0.85 -7.28
N LEU A 554 -12.88 0.17 -7.39
CA LEU A 554 -12.98 -1.12 -8.09
C LEU A 554 -12.59 -0.98 -9.57
N ARG A 555 -13.08 0.07 -10.24
CA ARG A 555 -12.74 0.34 -11.64
C ARG A 555 -11.25 0.59 -11.84
N ALA A 556 -10.63 1.37 -10.97
CA ALA A 556 -9.20 1.69 -11.05
C ALA A 556 -8.32 0.47 -10.74
N ASN A 557 -8.62 -0.27 -9.67
CA ASN A 557 -7.75 -1.35 -9.21
C ASN A 557 -7.90 -2.63 -10.03
N GLN A 558 -9.12 -2.95 -10.53
CA GLN A 558 -9.40 -4.21 -11.20
C GLN A 558 -9.63 -4.07 -12.72
N GLN A 559 -9.61 -2.84 -13.26
CA GLN A 559 -9.85 -2.57 -14.70
C GLN A 559 -11.13 -3.25 -15.23
N LEU A 560 -12.19 -3.27 -14.41
CA LEU A 560 -13.43 -3.98 -14.74
C LEU A 560 -14.13 -3.37 -15.96
N PRO A 561 -14.73 -4.21 -16.82
CA PRO A 561 -15.60 -3.72 -17.89
C PRO A 561 -16.85 -3.05 -17.29
N GLU A 562 -17.28 -1.98 -17.91
CA GLU A 562 -18.44 -1.21 -17.49
C GLU A 562 -19.70 -1.61 -18.28
N TRP A 563 -20.84 -1.43 -17.62
CA TRP A 563 -22.16 -1.62 -18.22
C TRP A 563 -22.97 -0.34 -18.08
N ALA A 564 -23.49 0.15 -19.21
CA ALA A 564 -24.20 1.43 -19.31
C ALA A 564 -25.73 1.30 -19.40
N GLY A 565 -26.28 0.05 -19.27
CA GLY A 565 -27.71 -0.21 -19.33
C GLY A 565 -28.15 -1.07 -20.51
#